data_8d6d88216dc4696750bf03acfb6c31eb
#
_entry.id   8d6d88216dc4696750bf03acfb6c31eb
#
_cell.length_a   1.000
_cell.length_b   1.000
_cell.length_c   1.000
_cell.angle_alpha   90.00
_cell.angle_beta   90.00
_cell.angle_gamma   90.00
#
_symmetry.space_group_name_H-M   'P 1'
#
loop_
_entity.id
_entity.type
_entity.pdbx_description
1 polymer ?
#
loop_
_entity_poly.entity_id
_entity_poly.type
_entity_poly.pdbx_seq_one_letter_code
_entity_poly.pdbx_strand_id
1 'polypeptide(L)'
;MSVSCQSNQKASASNDCLLELAQNRRSIRSYTNEPLSRETLDSILTIAALAPSSYGQNPVEFVVVEGKDMLRKLADCKAIGAPSVRNATAAVVVMADTTKGELWVEDTSVAAAYLLLAAEQYGVGACWNEIHLRNGQRKSSSREICELLGIPPKYEVECVVSLGYPAETKEPRSAEQMKNGRIHYFSDK
;
A
#
# COMPACT_ATOMS: atom_id res chain seq x y z
N MET A 1 11.49 4.68 -32.25
CA MET A 1 10.11 4.94 -32.71
C MET A 1 9.51 5.97 -31.77
N SER A 2 9.27 7.17 -32.28
CA SER A 2 8.79 8.30 -31.48
C SER A 2 7.30 8.16 -31.22
N VAL A 3 6.91 8.11 -29.95
CA VAL A 3 5.51 8.23 -29.56
C VAL A 3 5.16 9.72 -29.57
N SER A 4 4.44 10.11 -30.60
CA SER A 4 3.87 11.45 -30.76
C SER A 4 2.74 11.62 -29.75
N CYS A 5 2.96 12.47 -28.75
CA CYS A 5 1.91 12.97 -27.87
C CYS A 5 1.13 14.03 -28.65
N GLN A 6 -0.03 13.67 -29.19
CA GLN A 6 -0.96 14.62 -29.80
C GLN A 6 -1.73 15.35 -28.68
N SER A 7 -1.48 16.61 -28.56
CA SER A 7 -2.19 17.56 -27.73
C SER A 7 -3.58 17.89 -28.31
N ASN A 8 -4.55 18.11 -27.40
CA ASN A 8 -5.86 18.71 -27.59
C ASN A 8 -6.97 17.89 -28.26
N GLN A 9 -7.69 17.13 -27.43
CA GLN A 9 -9.15 16.99 -27.61
C GLN A 9 -9.86 16.86 -26.28
N LYS A 10 -10.75 17.84 -26.02
CA LYS A 10 -11.88 17.89 -25.08
C LYS A 10 -11.85 16.98 -23.83
N ALA A 11 -11.57 17.59 -22.70
CA ALA A 11 -11.89 17.10 -21.37
C ALA A 11 -13.40 16.76 -21.25
N SER A 12 -13.78 15.50 -21.38
CA SER A 12 -15.14 15.08 -21.05
C SER A 12 -15.35 13.60 -20.73
N ALA A 13 -14.37 12.71 -20.80
CA ALA A 13 -14.59 11.31 -20.42
C ALA A 13 -13.35 10.55 -19.91
N SER A 14 -12.15 11.10 -20.00
CA SER A 14 -10.90 10.39 -19.66
C SER A 14 -10.14 10.93 -18.45
N ASN A 15 -10.61 12.01 -17.81
CA ASN A 15 -9.93 12.62 -16.65
C ASN A 15 -10.34 12.01 -15.29
N ASP A 16 -11.32 11.10 -15.24
CA ASP A 16 -11.85 10.57 -13.98
C ASP A 16 -11.24 9.23 -13.56
N CYS A 17 -10.25 8.71 -14.30
CA CYS A 17 -9.64 7.40 -13.99
C CYS A 17 -9.09 7.33 -12.55
N LEU A 18 -8.37 8.36 -12.10
CA LEU A 18 -7.85 8.39 -10.73
C LEU A 18 -8.97 8.54 -9.70
N LEU A 19 -10.00 9.32 -9.99
CA LEU A 19 -11.17 9.46 -9.13
C LEU A 19 -11.89 8.13 -8.99
N GLU A 20 -12.10 7.42 -10.09
CA GLU A 20 -12.72 6.11 -10.12
C GLU A 20 -11.93 5.09 -9.31
N LEU A 21 -10.61 5.01 -9.49
CA LEU A 21 -9.73 4.17 -8.68
C LEU A 21 -9.84 4.49 -7.19
N ALA A 22 -9.84 5.78 -6.84
CA ALA A 22 -9.95 6.21 -5.44
C ALA A 22 -11.31 5.86 -4.82
N GLN A 23 -12.41 5.89 -5.59
CA GLN A 23 -13.74 5.48 -5.15
C GLN A 23 -13.85 3.96 -4.99
N ASN A 24 -13.36 3.21 -5.98
CA ASN A 24 -13.44 1.75 -6.02
C ASN A 24 -12.51 1.08 -5.02
N ARG A 25 -11.34 1.67 -4.78
CA ARG A 25 -10.37 1.12 -3.83
C ARG A 25 -10.98 0.95 -2.44
N ARG A 26 -11.11 -0.30 -2.02
CA ARG A 26 -11.59 -0.68 -0.69
C ARG A 26 -10.56 -1.60 -0.01
N SER A 27 -10.60 -1.63 1.33
CA SER A 27 -9.79 -2.60 2.09
C SER A 27 -10.42 -3.98 1.97
N ILE A 28 -9.81 -4.84 1.15
CA ILE A 28 -10.20 -6.23 0.92
C ILE A 28 -9.43 -7.12 1.89
N ARG A 29 -10.12 -8.03 2.57
CA ARG A 29 -9.56 -8.92 3.60
C ARG A 29 -9.82 -10.40 3.35
N SER A 30 -10.61 -10.70 2.33
CA SER A 30 -10.89 -12.05 1.86
C SER A 30 -10.39 -12.19 0.43
N TYR A 31 -9.58 -13.20 0.17
CA TYR A 31 -8.89 -13.42 -1.10
C TYR A 31 -9.15 -14.81 -1.62
N THR A 32 -9.06 -14.99 -2.93
CA THR A 32 -9.01 -16.31 -3.56
C THR A 32 -7.67 -16.99 -3.26
N ASN A 33 -7.53 -18.27 -3.65
CA ASN A 33 -6.23 -18.96 -3.54
C ASN A 33 -5.34 -18.76 -4.80
N GLU A 34 -5.80 -18.00 -5.78
CA GLU A 34 -5.05 -17.74 -7.01
C GLU A 34 -3.82 -16.90 -6.71
N PRO A 35 -2.61 -17.34 -7.06
CA PRO A 35 -1.39 -16.58 -6.82
C PRO A 35 -1.32 -15.36 -7.74
N LEU A 36 -0.73 -14.27 -7.26
CA LEU A 36 -0.40 -13.13 -8.08
C LEU A 36 0.80 -13.44 -8.96
N SER A 37 0.76 -12.99 -10.22
CA SER A 37 1.93 -13.12 -11.09
C SER A 37 3.05 -12.17 -10.65
N ARG A 38 4.29 -12.56 -10.92
CA ARG A 38 5.46 -11.69 -10.68
C ARG A 38 5.33 -10.37 -11.43
N GLU A 39 4.86 -10.40 -12.66
CA GLU A 39 4.65 -9.22 -13.49
C GLU A 39 3.63 -8.25 -12.86
N THR A 40 2.53 -8.76 -12.31
CA THR A 40 1.54 -7.94 -11.58
C THR A 40 2.16 -7.31 -10.34
N LEU A 41 2.90 -8.09 -9.54
CA LEU A 41 3.57 -7.58 -8.35
C LEU A 41 4.62 -6.51 -8.70
N ASP A 42 5.44 -6.73 -9.72
CA ASP A 42 6.47 -5.80 -10.16
C ASP A 42 5.85 -4.48 -10.68
N SER A 43 4.72 -4.56 -11.39
CA SER A 43 3.98 -3.38 -11.85
C SER A 43 3.44 -2.55 -10.68
N ILE A 44 2.82 -3.20 -9.69
CA ILE A 44 2.30 -2.54 -8.48
C ILE A 44 3.45 -1.88 -7.69
N LEU A 45 4.55 -2.60 -7.49
CA LEU A 45 5.71 -2.10 -6.74
C LEU A 45 6.44 -0.97 -7.47
N THR A 46 6.50 -1.02 -8.80
CA THR A 46 7.06 0.07 -9.61
C THR A 46 6.29 1.37 -9.38
N ILE A 47 4.95 1.31 -9.38
CA ILE A 47 4.12 2.49 -9.11
C ILE A 47 4.33 2.98 -7.66
N ALA A 48 4.41 2.06 -6.69
CA ALA A 48 4.66 2.40 -5.30
C ALA A 48 6.04 3.08 -5.11
N ALA A 49 7.06 2.62 -5.82
CA ALA A 49 8.41 3.17 -5.77
C ALA A 49 8.53 4.57 -6.43
N LEU A 50 7.56 4.96 -7.27
CA LEU A 50 7.48 6.30 -7.85
C LEU A 50 6.85 7.35 -6.90
N ALA A 51 6.44 6.94 -5.70
CA ALA A 51 5.93 7.87 -4.70
C ALA A 51 7.00 8.93 -4.34
N PRO A 52 6.61 10.20 -4.15
CA PRO A 52 7.54 11.22 -3.70
C PRO A 52 8.03 10.93 -2.28
N SER A 53 9.22 11.40 -1.96
CA SER A 53 9.79 11.35 -0.62
C SER A 53 10.32 12.71 -0.17
N SER A 54 10.40 12.88 1.14
CA SER A 54 10.91 14.09 1.77
C SER A 54 12.33 14.39 1.27
N TYR A 55 12.55 15.60 0.76
CA TYR A 55 13.82 16.05 0.17
C TYR A 55 14.40 15.13 -0.93
N GLY A 56 13.57 14.23 -1.51
CA GLY A 56 14.02 13.28 -2.52
C GLY A 56 14.99 12.21 -2.00
N GLN A 57 15.00 11.92 -0.71
CA GLN A 57 15.96 10.99 -0.08
C GLN A 57 15.67 9.52 -0.36
N ASN A 58 14.45 9.20 -0.79
CA ASN A 58 14.00 7.85 -1.17
C ASN A 58 14.38 6.77 -0.11
N PRO A 59 13.93 6.92 1.16
CA PRO A 59 14.26 5.97 2.21
C PRO A 59 13.45 4.68 2.14
N VAL A 60 12.37 4.67 1.34
CA VAL A 60 11.36 3.60 1.34
C VAL A 60 11.85 2.39 0.55
N GLU A 61 11.68 1.22 1.16
CA GLU A 61 11.97 -0.07 0.55
C GLU A 61 10.78 -1.03 0.78
N PHE A 62 10.68 -2.04 -0.10
CA PHE A 62 9.58 -3.01 -0.09
C PHE A 62 10.13 -4.42 -0.01
N VAL A 63 9.54 -5.26 0.85
CA VAL A 63 9.81 -6.70 0.87
C VAL A 63 8.54 -7.45 0.54
N VAL A 64 8.56 -8.22 -0.54
CA VAL A 64 7.45 -9.11 -0.92
C VAL A 64 7.57 -10.41 -0.14
N VAL A 65 6.48 -10.80 0.50
CA VAL A 65 6.36 -12.05 1.26
C VAL A 65 5.27 -12.89 0.63
N GLU A 66 5.62 -14.11 0.23
CA GLU A 66 4.73 -15.10 -0.34
C GLU A 66 4.82 -16.42 0.44
N GLY A 67 3.86 -17.31 0.21
CA GLY A 67 3.80 -18.60 0.86
C GLY A 67 3.06 -18.60 2.19
N LYS A 68 2.09 -19.52 2.32
CA LYS A 68 1.13 -19.58 3.44
C LYS A 68 1.79 -19.60 4.82
N ASP A 69 2.91 -20.33 4.97
CA ASP A 69 3.59 -20.43 6.25
C ASP A 69 4.28 -19.13 6.64
N MET A 70 4.90 -18.43 5.68
CA MET A 70 5.55 -17.17 5.93
C MET A 70 4.53 -16.05 6.20
N LEU A 71 3.44 -16.00 5.43
CA LEU A 71 2.33 -15.06 5.66
C LEU A 71 1.68 -15.25 7.04
N ARG A 72 1.57 -16.51 7.51
CA ARG A 72 1.09 -16.79 8.87
C ARG A 72 2.04 -16.24 9.92
N LYS A 73 3.35 -16.53 9.80
CA LYS A 73 4.36 -16.00 10.73
C LYS A 73 4.39 -14.48 10.73
N LEU A 74 4.28 -13.85 9.56
CA LEU A 74 4.22 -12.40 9.41
C LEU A 74 2.98 -11.82 10.12
N ALA A 75 1.81 -12.46 9.97
CA ALA A 75 0.60 -12.04 10.66
C ALA A 75 0.70 -12.14 12.18
N ASP A 76 1.47 -13.11 12.69
CA ASP A 76 1.70 -13.34 14.12
C ASP A 76 2.68 -12.35 14.76
N CYS A 77 3.45 -11.60 13.96
CA CYS A 77 4.29 -10.49 14.44
C CYS A 77 3.48 -9.31 15.01
N LYS A 78 2.16 -9.35 14.91
CA LYS A 78 1.26 -8.36 15.51
C LYS A 78 0.45 -9.05 16.63
N ALA A 79 0.51 -8.54 17.87
CA ALA A 79 -0.07 -9.20 19.03
C ALA A 79 -1.56 -9.52 18.89
N ILE A 80 -2.33 -8.61 18.24
CA ILE A 80 -3.76 -8.83 17.94
C ILE A 80 -3.98 -9.61 16.65
N GLY A 81 -2.88 -10.04 15.98
CA GLY A 81 -2.90 -10.69 14.67
C GLY A 81 -3.20 -9.74 13.50
N ALA A 82 -3.03 -10.27 12.30
CA ALA A 82 -3.36 -9.59 11.04
C ALA A 82 -4.10 -10.60 10.12
N PRO A 83 -5.42 -10.82 10.31
CA PRO A 83 -6.15 -11.85 9.57
C PRO A 83 -6.08 -11.68 8.05
N SER A 84 -6.09 -10.43 7.53
CA SER A 84 -5.97 -10.17 6.10
C SER A 84 -4.61 -10.62 5.54
N VAL A 85 -3.50 -10.46 6.30
CA VAL A 85 -2.18 -10.95 5.91
C VAL A 85 -2.15 -12.47 5.91
N ARG A 86 -2.73 -13.11 6.94
CA ARG A 86 -2.80 -14.57 7.05
C ARG A 86 -3.53 -15.22 5.87
N ASN A 87 -4.58 -14.56 5.37
CA ASN A 87 -5.44 -15.08 4.31
C ASN A 87 -5.01 -14.64 2.89
N ALA A 88 -4.00 -13.80 2.78
CA ALA A 88 -3.52 -13.28 1.50
C ALA A 88 -2.73 -14.32 0.70
N THR A 89 -2.52 -14.05 -0.57
CA THR A 89 -1.60 -14.82 -1.44
C THR A 89 -0.22 -14.20 -1.49
N ALA A 90 -0.13 -12.89 -1.25
CA ALA A 90 1.13 -12.15 -1.05
C ALA A 90 0.93 -11.03 -0.03
N ALA A 91 2.01 -10.54 0.53
CA ALA A 91 2.04 -9.33 1.34
C ALA A 91 3.28 -8.50 1.01
N VAL A 92 3.15 -7.19 1.11
CA VAL A 92 4.27 -6.26 0.95
C VAL A 92 4.54 -5.59 2.29
N VAL A 93 5.72 -5.78 2.83
CA VAL A 93 6.24 -5.04 3.96
C VAL A 93 6.75 -3.70 3.45
N VAL A 94 6.16 -2.61 3.90
CA VAL A 94 6.58 -1.24 3.56
C VAL A 94 7.42 -0.71 4.71
N MET A 95 8.68 -0.44 4.44
CA MET A 95 9.67 -0.06 5.43
C MET A 95 10.55 1.08 4.94
N ALA A 96 11.27 1.72 5.84
CA ALA A 96 12.25 2.74 5.47
C ALA A 96 13.56 2.59 6.24
N ASP A 97 14.64 3.00 5.58
CA ASP A 97 15.93 3.26 6.20
C ASP A 97 15.86 4.56 7.02
N THR A 98 15.70 4.45 8.33
CA THR A 98 15.51 5.59 9.24
C THR A 98 16.77 6.45 9.39
N THR A 99 17.91 6.02 8.86
CA THR A 99 19.13 6.83 8.84
C THR A 99 19.15 7.87 7.72
N LYS A 100 18.23 7.75 6.73
CA LYS A 100 18.11 8.66 5.59
C LYS A 100 17.22 9.88 5.83
N GLY A 101 16.38 9.86 6.87
CA GLY A 101 15.49 10.99 7.17
C GLY A 101 14.55 10.70 8.34
N GLU A 102 14.12 11.77 9.00
CA GLU A 102 13.20 11.71 10.13
C GLU A 102 11.73 11.59 9.74
N LEU A 103 11.38 11.94 8.49
CA LEU A 103 10.01 11.90 7.95
C LEU A 103 9.68 10.57 7.28
N TRP A 104 10.30 9.49 7.75
CA TRP A 104 10.15 8.17 7.17
C TRP A 104 8.72 7.60 7.26
N VAL A 105 7.95 7.99 8.27
CA VAL A 105 6.55 7.57 8.43
C VAL A 105 5.69 8.16 7.32
N GLU A 106 5.85 9.45 7.04
CA GLU A 106 5.16 10.16 5.97
C GLU A 106 5.54 9.57 4.60
N ASP A 107 6.84 9.36 4.37
CA ASP A 107 7.35 8.80 3.10
C ASP A 107 6.79 7.39 2.85
N THR A 108 6.83 6.51 3.84
CA THR A 108 6.28 5.15 3.75
C THR A 108 4.77 5.16 3.60
N SER A 109 4.07 6.06 4.26
CA SER A 109 2.61 6.20 4.16
C SER A 109 2.18 6.64 2.75
N VAL A 110 2.90 7.57 2.13
CA VAL A 110 2.64 8.00 0.75
C VAL A 110 2.91 6.84 -0.22
N ALA A 111 4.03 6.14 -0.07
CA ALA A 111 4.36 4.99 -0.92
C ALA A 111 3.31 3.86 -0.79
N ALA A 112 2.84 3.58 0.42
CA ALA A 112 1.77 2.60 0.64
C ALA A 112 0.43 3.05 0.04
N ALA A 113 0.11 4.35 0.03
CA ALA A 113 -1.07 4.87 -0.67
C ALA A 113 -0.98 4.64 -2.19
N TYR A 114 0.19 4.87 -2.80
CA TYR A 114 0.45 4.54 -4.21
C TYR A 114 0.28 3.04 -4.46
N LEU A 115 0.82 2.19 -3.59
CA LEU A 115 0.67 0.74 -3.68
C LEU A 115 -0.80 0.30 -3.67
N LEU A 116 -1.61 0.88 -2.77
CA LEU A 116 -3.03 0.56 -2.66
C LEU A 116 -3.82 0.95 -3.91
N LEU A 117 -3.51 2.10 -4.53
CA LEU A 117 -4.14 2.54 -5.78
C LEU A 117 -3.67 1.70 -6.97
N ALA A 118 -2.38 1.35 -7.00
CA ALA A 118 -1.84 0.45 -8.01
C ALA A 118 -2.48 -0.94 -7.94
N ALA A 119 -2.66 -1.50 -6.75
CA ALA A 119 -3.34 -2.78 -6.58
C ALA A 119 -4.76 -2.74 -7.17
N GLU A 120 -5.54 -1.69 -6.89
CA GLU A 120 -6.87 -1.48 -7.49
C GLU A 120 -6.82 -1.44 -9.02
N GLN A 121 -5.84 -0.71 -9.59
CA GLN A 121 -5.64 -0.61 -11.05
C GLN A 121 -5.44 -1.97 -11.72
N TYR A 122 -4.81 -2.91 -11.03
CA TYR A 122 -4.54 -4.26 -11.52
C TYR A 122 -5.59 -5.29 -11.08
N GLY A 123 -6.72 -4.87 -10.49
CA GLY A 123 -7.76 -5.76 -10.00
C GLY A 123 -7.34 -6.61 -8.79
N VAL A 124 -6.31 -6.18 -8.08
CA VAL A 124 -5.78 -6.84 -6.89
C VAL A 124 -6.38 -6.22 -5.64
N GLY A 125 -7.04 -7.04 -4.84
CA GLY A 125 -7.53 -6.64 -3.53
C GLY A 125 -6.37 -6.37 -2.58
N ALA A 126 -6.46 -5.27 -1.81
CA ALA A 126 -5.40 -4.86 -0.89
C ALA A 126 -5.97 -4.41 0.46
N CYS A 127 -5.20 -4.61 1.53
CA CYS A 127 -5.52 -4.08 2.85
C CYS A 127 -4.25 -3.65 3.59
N TRP A 128 -4.26 -2.40 4.07
CA TRP A 128 -3.26 -1.87 4.99
C TRP A 128 -3.39 -2.52 6.36
N ASN A 129 -2.30 -3.06 6.87
CA ASN A 129 -2.17 -3.55 8.23
C ASN A 129 -1.08 -2.74 8.94
N GLU A 130 -1.50 -1.87 9.83
CA GLU A 130 -0.64 -0.99 10.62
C GLU A 130 0.35 -1.78 11.46
N ILE A 131 1.63 -1.41 11.41
CA ILE A 131 2.73 -2.02 12.16
C ILE A 131 3.44 -0.98 13.04
N HIS A 132 3.61 0.25 12.54
CA HIS A 132 4.24 1.32 13.31
C HIS A 132 3.47 1.54 14.63
N LEU A 133 4.18 1.71 15.74
CA LEU A 133 3.63 1.85 17.08
C LEU A 133 2.71 0.70 17.52
N ARG A 134 2.83 -0.50 16.93
CA ARG A 134 2.11 -1.70 17.37
C ARG A 134 3.06 -2.66 18.08
N ASN A 135 2.47 -3.42 19.01
CA ASN A 135 3.19 -4.44 19.75
C ASN A 135 3.08 -5.78 19.05
N GLY A 136 4.20 -6.48 18.96
CA GLY A 136 4.29 -7.89 18.66
C GLY A 136 4.09 -8.74 19.93
N GLN A 137 4.53 -9.99 19.89
CA GLN A 137 4.40 -10.91 21.03
C GLN A 137 5.42 -10.61 22.13
N ARG A 138 6.61 -10.13 21.80
CA ARG A 138 7.75 -9.90 22.71
C ARG A 138 8.38 -8.53 22.56
N LYS A 139 8.30 -7.93 21.35
CA LYS A 139 8.89 -6.65 20.98
C LYS A 139 7.86 -5.81 20.24
N SER A 140 8.27 -4.66 19.67
CA SER A 140 7.42 -3.97 18.70
C SER A 140 7.18 -4.86 17.48
N SER A 141 6.01 -4.74 16.85
CA SER A 141 5.68 -5.49 15.62
C SER A 141 6.72 -5.28 14.52
N SER A 142 7.21 -4.03 14.34
CA SER A 142 8.26 -3.70 13.38
C SER A 142 9.52 -4.55 13.63
N ARG A 143 9.95 -4.63 14.89
CA ARG A 143 11.16 -5.37 15.27
C ARG A 143 11.03 -6.88 15.08
N GLU A 144 9.85 -7.45 15.39
CA GLU A 144 9.58 -8.88 15.17
C GLU A 144 9.56 -9.21 13.66
N ILE A 145 9.01 -8.32 12.82
CA ILE A 145 9.02 -8.49 11.35
C ILE A 145 10.47 -8.42 10.82
N CYS A 146 11.25 -7.43 11.26
CA CYS A 146 12.64 -7.31 10.85
C CYS A 146 13.45 -8.58 11.20
N GLU A 147 13.27 -9.12 12.40
CA GLU A 147 13.93 -10.36 12.83
C GLU A 147 13.46 -11.57 12.01
N LEU A 148 12.15 -11.70 11.75
CA LEU A 148 11.58 -12.79 10.95
C LEU A 148 12.15 -12.82 9.53
N LEU A 149 12.37 -11.64 8.93
CA LEU A 149 12.77 -11.50 7.52
C LEU A 149 14.28 -11.23 7.35
N GLY A 150 15.05 -11.15 8.44
CA GLY A 150 16.49 -10.85 8.39
C GLY A 150 16.80 -9.41 7.94
N ILE A 151 15.88 -8.47 8.18
CA ILE A 151 16.02 -7.05 7.81
C ILE A 151 16.94 -6.34 8.84
N PRO A 152 17.94 -5.56 8.37
CA PRO A 152 18.87 -4.86 9.26
C PRO A 152 18.16 -3.88 10.24
N PRO A 153 18.76 -3.63 11.45
CA PRO A 153 18.14 -2.79 12.50
C PRO A 153 17.92 -1.33 12.13
N LYS A 154 18.55 -0.82 11.07
CA LYS A 154 18.35 0.55 10.58
C LYS A 154 16.99 0.77 9.90
N TYR A 155 16.26 -0.30 9.59
CA TYR A 155 14.93 -0.22 9.03
C TYR A 155 13.86 -0.27 10.10
N GLU A 156 12.81 0.51 9.86
CA GLU A 156 11.54 0.44 10.58
C GLU A 156 10.40 0.14 9.60
N VAL A 157 9.47 -0.69 10.03
CA VAL A 157 8.30 -1.08 9.24
C VAL A 157 7.13 -0.19 9.63
N GLU A 158 6.55 0.48 8.63
CA GLU A 158 5.32 1.28 8.79
C GLU A 158 4.09 0.40 8.75
N CYS A 159 3.96 -0.40 7.70
CA CYS A 159 2.80 -1.26 7.52
C CYS A 159 3.13 -2.52 6.72
N VAL A 160 2.19 -3.47 6.76
CA VAL A 160 2.15 -4.61 5.87
C VAL A 160 0.88 -4.51 5.03
N VAL A 161 1.02 -4.44 3.70
CA VAL A 161 -0.12 -4.46 2.77
C VAL A 161 -0.34 -5.90 2.31
N SER A 162 -1.48 -6.49 2.71
CA SER A 162 -1.89 -7.81 2.21
C SER A 162 -2.48 -7.68 0.82
N LEU A 163 -2.15 -8.62 -0.09
CA LEU A 163 -2.53 -8.63 -1.49
C LEU A 163 -3.10 -10.00 -1.91
N GLY A 164 -4.04 -9.98 -2.86
CA GLY A 164 -4.59 -11.16 -3.50
C GLY A 164 -5.79 -10.82 -4.37
N TYR A 165 -6.21 -11.71 -5.25
CA TYR A 165 -7.46 -11.52 -5.98
C TYR A 165 -8.64 -11.55 -5.01
N PRO A 166 -9.57 -10.55 -5.07
CA PRO A 166 -10.62 -10.41 -4.08
C PRO A 166 -11.62 -11.58 -4.13
N ALA A 167 -11.97 -12.13 -2.96
CA ALA A 167 -13.08 -13.07 -2.77
C ALA A 167 -14.28 -12.40 -2.09
N GLU A 168 -14.28 -11.09 -1.96
CA GLU A 168 -15.37 -10.25 -1.46
C GLU A 168 -15.54 -9.02 -2.35
N THR A 169 -16.74 -8.47 -2.39
CA THR A 169 -17.04 -7.22 -3.10
C THR A 169 -17.47 -6.17 -2.09
N LYS A 170 -17.07 -4.92 -2.33
CA LYS A 170 -17.46 -3.77 -1.51
C LYS A 170 -17.90 -2.61 -2.39
N GLU A 171 -19.00 -1.98 -2.01
CA GLU A 171 -19.50 -0.80 -2.71
C GLU A 171 -18.47 0.32 -2.79
N PRO A 172 -18.34 1.00 -3.93
CA PRO A 172 -17.49 2.18 -4.07
C PRO A 172 -17.84 3.27 -3.06
N ARG A 173 -16.89 4.13 -2.76
CA ARG A 173 -17.14 5.30 -1.91
C ARG A 173 -17.76 6.44 -2.73
N SER A 174 -18.80 7.08 -2.21
CA SER A 174 -19.33 8.29 -2.81
C SER A 174 -18.34 9.45 -2.64
N ALA A 175 -17.89 10.04 -3.77
CA ALA A 175 -17.01 11.21 -3.75
C ALA A 175 -17.68 12.40 -3.07
N GLU A 176 -18.98 12.59 -3.29
CA GLU A 176 -19.75 13.68 -2.69
C GLU A 176 -19.83 13.57 -1.16
N GLN A 177 -20.16 12.36 -0.66
CA GLN A 177 -20.19 12.10 0.79
C GLN A 177 -18.82 12.32 1.43
N MET A 178 -17.74 12.00 0.72
CA MET A 178 -16.37 12.13 1.25
C MET A 178 -15.86 13.57 1.24
N LYS A 179 -16.38 14.44 0.38
CA LYS A 179 -16.04 15.88 0.34
C LYS A 179 -16.74 16.68 1.43
N ASN A 180 -17.97 16.29 1.78
CA ASN A 180 -18.83 17.07 2.64
C ASN A 180 -18.18 17.34 4.00
N GLY A 181 -18.04 18.64 4.35
CA GLY A 181 -17.46 19.09 5.60
C GLY A 181 -15.95 18.86 5.76
N ARG A 182 -15.22 18.49 4.68
CA ARG A 182 -13.78 18.22 4.73
C ARG A 182 -12.93 19.16 3.90
N ILE A 183 -13.56 19.88 2.96
CA ILE A 183 -12.85 20.82 2.07
C ILE A 183 -13.30 22.22 2.44
N HIS A 184 -12.35 23.06 2.79
CA HIS A 184 -12.55 24.44 3.18
C HIS A 184 -11.74 25.34 2.24
N TYR A 185 -12.38 26.39 1.72
CA TYR A 185 -11.75 27.37 0.84
C TYR A 185 -11.58 28.69 1.61
N PHE A 186 -10.36 29.21 1.63
CA PHE A 186 -10.04 30.53 2.15
C PHE A 186 -9.54 31.38 1.00
N SER A 187 -10.13 32.56 0.84
CA SER A 187 -9.70 33.56 -0.12
C SER A 187 -9.67 34.91 0.56
N ASP A 188 -8.70 35.74 0.23
CA ASP A 188 -8.71 37.15 0.59
C ASP A 188 -9.90 37.80 -0.10
N LYS A 189 -10.67 38.59 0.66
CA LYS A 189 -11.81 39.34 0.16
C LYS A 189 -11.33 40.66 -0.44
#